data_08d85f3577733fcc594305db8681998c
#
_entry.id   08d85f3577733fcc594305db8681998c
#
_cell.length_a   1.000
_cell.length_b   1.000
_cell.length_c   1.000
_cell.angle_alpha   90.00
_cell.angle_beta   90.00
_cell.angle_gamma   90.00
#
_symmetry.space_group_name_H-M   'P 1'
#
loop_
_entity.id
_entity.type
_entity.pdbx_description
1 polymer ?
#
loop_
_entity_poly.entity_id
_entity_poly.type
_entity_poly.pdbx_seq_one_letter_code
_entity_poly.pdbx_strand_id
1 'polypeptide(L)'
;MKIAFLFLTLDNINWHYYWDKYFDGHNSKYSIYVHPKYPEKVTVPWMKKNIIKNLVNTEWGIIVKAYINLMEEAMKDPKNMKFITISESCIPYQSFDNFYNFLKKDNIKTSYIKSLPIKSYDWKERIKKQKNYKDIKHWRKHLARFCLSRYHVQILLQKKEELKLFYKMHVADEFFLSLLPSSKFIKDFSVTYDNWDYIENEIKKINKKIEKLYIKLENEKVNNNKNKINNKINDYKSLKAKISANPKSYIKVYKKDFNDVNNSKAFFWRKFPKNSNINNFKNKILEKI
;
A
#
# COMPACT_ATOMS: atom_id res chain seq x y z
N MET A 1 24.91 -4.39 -4.00
CA MET A 1 23.47 -4.17 -4.15
C MET A 1 23.00 -3.25 -3.06
N LYS A 2 22.23 -2.19 -3.41
CA LYS A 2 21.46 -1.40 -2.46
C LYS A 2 19.97 -1.62 -2.65
N ILE A 3 19.20 -1.40 -1.59
CA ILE A 3 17.75 -1.32 -1.61
C ILE A 3 17.35 0.16 -1.58
N ALA A 4 16.62 0.63 -2.57
CA ALA A 4 16.03 1.96 -2.60
C ALA A 4 14.68 1.94 -1.88
N PHE A 5 14.57 2.61 -0.74
CA PHE A 5 13.32 2.80 0.00
C PHE A 5 12.62 4.07 -0.51
N LEU A 6 11.47 3.88 -1.13
CA LEU A 6 10.65 4.92 -1.76
C LEU A 6 9.50 5.31 -0.82
N PHE A 7 9.71 6.34 -0.02
CA PHE A 7 8.73 6.83 0.94
C PHE A 7 7.77 7.81 0.26
N LEU A 8 6.50 7.43 0.20
CA LEU A 8 5.40 8.32 -0.19
C LEU A 8 4.58 8.63 1.05
N THR A 9 4.58 9.89 1.50
CA THR A 9 4.03 10.31 2.79
C THR A 9 3.22 11.59 2.67
N LEU A 10 2.40 11.90 3.67
CA LEU A 10 1.81 13.23 3.80
C LEU A 10 2.85 14.25 4.27
N ASP A 11 3.50 13.93 5.39
CA ASP A 11 4.59 14.67 6.02
C ASP A 11 5.66 13.68 6.52
N ASN A 12 5.82 13.50 7.83
CA ASN A 12 6.71 12.53 8.42
C ASN A 12 6.12 11.12 8.39
N ILE A 13 6.98 10.11 8.39
CA ILE A 13 6.56 8.75 8.70
C ILE A 13 6.10 8.68 10.16
N ASN A 14 5.00 7.96 10.42
CA ASN A 14 4.33 8.00 11.72
C ASN A 14 5.18 7.48 12.89
N TRP A 15 6.05 6.51 12.62
CA TRP A 15 6.79 5.76 13.63
C TRP A 15 8.27 5.70 13.28
N HIS A 16 8.89 6.89 13.06
CA HIS A 16 10.26 7.02 12.53
C HIS A 16 11.30 6.27 13.35
N TYR A 17 11.16 6.19 14.67
CA TYR A 17 12.14 5.53 15.54
C TYR A 17 12.30 4.03 15.26
N TYR A 18 11.28 3.33 14.73
CA TYR A 18 11.44 1.96 14.23
C TYR A 18 12.31 1.92 12.97
N TRP A 19 12.20 2.94 12.14
CA TRP A 19 13.00 3.06 10.93
C TRP A 19 14.44 3.49 11.25
N ASP A 20 14.63 4.35 12.27
CA ASP A 20 15.96 4.73 12.76
C ASP A 20 16.73 3.47 13.17
N LYS A 21 16.13 2.61 13.99
CA LYS A 21 16.72 1.34 14.39
C LYS A 21 16.90 0.39 13.21
N TYR A 22 15.93 0.30 12.31
CA TYR A 22 15.98 -0.60 11.15
C TYR A 22 17.13 -0.29 10.20
N PHE A 23 17.49 0.98 10.06
CA PHE A 23 18.56 1.42 9.18
C PHE A 23 19.93 1.47 9.85
N ASP A 24 19.96 1.42 11.17
CA ASP A 24 21.21 1.53 11.95
C ASP A 24 22.23 0.43 11.55
N GLY A 25 23.48 0.84 11.34
CA GLY A 25 24.56 -0.06 10.92
C GLY A 25 24.53 -0.52 9.45
N HIS A 26 23.52 -0.11 8.64
CA HIS A 26 23.33 -0.63 7.27
C HIS A 26 23.57 0.38 6.14
N ASN A 27 24.21 1.52 6.38
CA ASN A 27 24.34 2.66 5.47
C ASN A 27 24.85 2.31 4.05
N SER A 28 25.65 1.27 3.91
CA SER A 28 26.19 0.85 2.60
C SER A 28 25.21 -0.01 1.78
N LYS A 29 24.13 -0.50 2.39
CA LYS A 29 23.19 -1.48 1.81
C LYS A 29 21.88 -0.87 1.33
N TYR A 30 21.58 0.41 1.64
CA TYR A 30 20.34 1.06 1.26
C TYR A 30 20.53 2.51 0.80
N SER A 31 19.46 3.08 0.25
CA SER A 31 19.27 4.50 -0.01
C SER A 31 17.81 4.87 0.19
N ILE A 32 17.56 6.13 0.59
CA ILE A 32 16.23 6.64 0.93
C ILE A 32 15.85 7.73 -0.06
N TYR A 33 14.60 7.71 -0.51
CA TYR A 33 13.98 8.70 -1.38
C TYR A 33 12.60 9.03 -0.81
N VAL A 34 12.32 10.30 -0.60
CA VAL A 34 11.09 10.75 0.08
C VAL A 34 10.32 11.69 -0.84
N HIS A 35 9.04 11.39 -1.03
CA HIS A 35 8.07 12.26 -1.70
C HIS A 35 6.96 12.59 -0.71
N PRO A 36 7.07 13.67 0.09
CA PRO A 36 6.02 14.12 0.97
C PRO A 36 5.02 14.98 0.20
N LYS A 37 3.74 14.95 0.62
CA LYS A 37 2.73 15.89 0.11
C LYS A 37 2.97 17.31 0.64
N TYR A 38 3.42 17.41 1.90
CA TYR A 38 3.69 18.66 2.60
C TYR A 38 5.17 18.71 3.04
N PRO A 39 6.09 19.04 2.12
CA PRO A 39 7.53 19.01 2.39
C PRO A 39 7.95 19.96 3.51
N GLU A 40 7.26 21.08 3.67
CA GLU A 40 7.47 22.06 4.73
C GLU A 40 7.19 21.53 6.14
N LYS A 41 6.37 20.45 6.25
CA LYS A 41 6.02 19.80 7.52
C LYS A 41 6.94 18.64 7.88
N VAL A 42 7.91 18.33 7.03
CA VAL A 42 8.85 17.23 7.30
C VAL A 42 9.92 17.69 8.28
N THR A 43 9.91 17.10 9.47
CA THR A 43 10.85 17.43 10.58
C THR A 43 11.87 16.33 10.87
N VAL A 44 11.56 15.06 10.50
CA VAL A 44 12.48 13.94 10.68
C VAL A 44 13.74 14.16 9.82
N PRO A 45 14.96 14.26 10.43
CA PRO A 45 16.15 14.74 9.73
C PRO A 45 16.52 13.93 8.49
N TRP A 46 16.54 12.59 8.60
CA TRP A 46 16.88 11.74 7.45
C TRP A 46 15.82 11.78 6.34
N MET A 47 14.52 11.99 6.67
CA MET A 47 13.50 12.21 5.65
C MET A 47 13.72 13.52 4.92
N LYS A 48 13.90 14.62 5.68
CA LYS A 48 14.11 15.98 5.13
C LYS A 48 15.30 16.01 4.17
N LYS A 49 16.41 15.39 4.54
CA LYS A 49 17.63 15.29 3.71
C LYS A 49 17.43 14.55 2.38
N ASN A 50 16.49 13.59 2.36
CA ASN A 50 16.27 12.70 1.22
C ASN A 50 14.97 13.02 0.43
N ILE A 51 14.40 14.23 0.60
CA ILE A 51 13.29 14.69 -0.23
C ILE A 51 13.80 14.82 -1.67
N ILE A 52 13.08 14.18 -2.61
CA ILE A 52 13.42 14.26 -4.04
C ILE A 52 13.13 15.65 -4.61
N LYS A 53 13.85 16.05 -5.67
CA LYS A 53 13.67 17.37 -6.27
C LYS A 53 12.34 17.53 -6.99
N ASN A 54 11.88 16.50 -7.69
CA ASN A 54 10.68 16.55 -8.53
C ASN A 54 9.44 16.09 -7.75
N LEU A 55 8.89 16.97 -6.92
CA LEU A 55 7.63 16.73 -6.22
C LEU A 55 6.44 17.03 -7.15
N VAL A 56 5.33 16.29 -6.95
CA VAL A 56 4.05 16.52 -7.63
C VAL A 56 2.91 16.48 -6.62
N ASN A 57 1.84 17.20 -6.92
CA ASN A 57 0.63 17.11 -6.11
C ASN A 57 0.08 15.68 -6.11
N THR A 58 -0.30 15.22 -4.92
CA THR A 58 -0.86 13.90 -4.72
C THR A 58 -2.21 13.99 -4.02
N GLU A 59 -3.12 13.11 -4.41
CA GLU A 59 -4.41 12.91 -3.75
C GLU A 59 -4.62 11.42 -3.48
N TRP A 60 -5.57 11.08 -2.61
CA TRP A 60 -5.89 9.68 -2.38
C TRP A 60 -6.28 8.99 -3.70
N GLY A 61 -5.56 7.91 -4.03
CA GLY A 61 -5.75 7.17 -5.28
C GLY A 61 -5.14 7.83 -6.53
N ILE A 62 -4.52 9.02 -6.44
CA ILE A 62 -3.83 9.72 -7.56
C ILE A 62 -2.37 9.93 -7.15
N ILE A 63 -1.59 8.85 -7.14
CA ILE A 63 -0.21 8.82 -6.61
C ILE A 63 0.82 8.19 -7.55
N VAL A 64 0.40 7.69 -8.71
CA VAL A 64 1.32 6.97 -9.62
C VAL A 64 2.46 7.86 -10.08
N LYS A 65 2.20 9.13 -10.44
CA LYS A 65 3.25 10.06 -10.89
C LYS A 65 4.32 10.28 -9.80
N ALA A 66 3.91 10.34 -8.52
CA ALA A 66 4.84 10.44 -7.40
C ALA A 66 5.74 9.18 -7.27
N TYR A 67 5.18 7.98 -7.45
CA TYR A 67 5.98 6.75 -7.50
C TYR A 67 6.97 6.73 -8.66
N ILE A 68 6.57 7.22 -9.83
CA ILE A 68 7.45 7.31 -10.99
C ILE A 68 8.61 8.27 -10.71
N ASN A 69 8.35 9.45 -10.15
CA ASN A 69 9.39 10.41 -9.80
C ASN A 69 10.37 9.85 -8.75
N LEU A 70 9.87 9.13 -7.75
CA LEU A 70 10.70 8.41 -6.77
C LEU A 70 11.60 7.38 -7.44
N MET A 71 11.06 6.61 -8.39
CA MET A 71 11.82 5.60 -9.14
C MET A 71 12.86 6.25 -10.04
N GLU A 72 12.52 7.32 -10.77
CA GLU A 72 13.44 8.08 -11.62
C GLU A 72 14.62 8.62 -10.80
N GLU A 73 14.36 9.21 -9.62
CA GLU A 73 15.42 9.71 -8.74
C GLU A 73 16.30 8.57 -8.23
N ALA A 74 15.69 7.47 -7.77
CA ALA A 74 16.42 6.32 -7.24
C ALA A 74 17.23 5.56 -8.32
N MET A 75 16.82 5.62 -9.58
CA MET A 75 17.54 5.02 -10.71
C MET A 75 18.88 5.71 -11.01
N LYS A 76 19.09 6.95 -10.53
CA LYS A 76 20.37 7.67 -10.70
C LYS A 76 21.53 7.01 -9.96
N ASP A 77 21.26 6.32 -8.82
CA ASP A 77 22.28 5.49 -8.17
C ASP A 77 22.31 4.09 -8.83
N PRO A 78 23.39 3.73 -9.57
CA PRO A 78 23.49 2.43 -10.23
C PRO A 78 23.57 1.26 -9.26
N LYS A 79 23.89 1.49 -7.98
CA LYS A 79 23.93 0.46 -6.93
C LYS A 79 22.55 0.04 -6.45
N ASN A 80 21.50 0.83 -6.70
CA ASN A 80 20.12 0.50 -6.37
C ASN A 80 19.58 -0.60 -7.28
N MET A 81 19.41 -1.79 -6.74
CA MET A 81 18.95 -2.96 -7.49
C MET A 81 17.54 -3.41 -7.13
N LYS A 82 17.03 -2.98 -5.98
CA LYS A 82 15.67 -3.24 -5.50
C LYS A 82 15.02 -1.93 -5.05
N PHE A 83 13.74 -1.74 -5.34
CA PHE A 83 12.96 -0.52 -5.14
C PHE A 83 11.69 -0.88 -4.41
N ILE A 84 11.57 -0.48 -3.15
CA ILE A 84 10.41 -0.81 -2.31
C ILE A 84 9.60 0.43 -1.99
N THR A 85 8.28 0.34 -2.15
CA THR A 85 7.34 1.42 -1.80
C THR A 85 6.91 1.33 -0.34
N ILE A 86 7.05 2.44 0.38
CA ILE A 86 6.69 2.60 1.79
C ILE A 86 5.74 3.79 1.95
N SER A 87 4.68 3.63 2.74
CA SER A 87 3.80 4.75 3.13
C SER A 87 4.08 5.19 4.58
N GLU A 88 3.61 6.39 4.94
CA GLU A 88 3.77 6.93 6.29
C GLU A 88 3.27 6.03 7.42
N SER A 89 2.35 5.12 7.14
CA SER A 89 1.73 4.23 8.12
C SER A 89 2.34 2.82 8.16
N CYS A 90 3.46 2.60 7.46
CA CYS A 90 4.22 1.35 7.52
C CYS A 90 5.24 1.38 8.67
N ILE A 91 5.47 0.21 9.27
CA ILE A 91 6.59 -0.05 10.16
C ILE A 91 7.39 -1.25 9.66
N PRO A 92 8.71 -1.32 9.92
CA PRO A 92 9.46 -2.55 9.73
C PRO A 92 9.00 -3.59 10.76
N TYR A 93 9.03 -4.87 10.40
CA TYR A 93 8.58 -5.98 11.23
C TYR A 93 9.60 -7.11 11.36
N GLN A 94 10.51 -7.23 10.41
CA GLN A 94 11.66 -8.12 10.46
C GLN A 94 12.94 -7.27 10.29
N SER A 95 14.09 -7.80 10.73
CA SER A 95 15.37 -7.08 10.66
C SER A 95 15.74 -6.73 9.21
N PHE A 96 16.57 -5.67 9.06
CA PHE A 96 17.11 -5.28 7.78
C PHE A 96 17.85 -6.42 7.10
N ASP A 97 18.67 -7.16 7.85
CA ASP A 97 19.47 -8.27 7.29
C ASP A 97 18.56 -9.42 6.81
N ASN A 98 17.46 -9.72 7.51
CA ASN A 98 16.49 -10.71 7.04
C ASN A 98 15.90 -10.32 5.68
N PHE A 99 15.49 -9.06 5.53
CA PHE A 99 14.96 -8.58 4.25
C PHE A 99 16.01 -8.52 3.16
N TYR A 100 17.19 -8.01 3.48
CA TYR A 100 18.32 -7.95 2.54
C TYR A 100 18.71 -9.33 2.03
N ASN A 101 18.84 -10.30 2.93
CA ASN A 101 19.20 -11.68 2.60
C ASN A 101 18.08 -12.39 1.82
N PHE A 102 16.81 -12.13 2.15
CA PHE A 102 15.68 -12.62 1.36
C PHE A 102 15.77 -12.13 -0.10
N LEU A 103 16.06 -10.85 -0.31
CA LEU A 103 16.19 -10.30 -1.67
C LEU A 103 17.40 -10.83 -2.43
N LYS A 104 18.47 -11.25 -1.72
CA LYS A 104 19.68 -11.84 -2.32
C LYS A 104 19.50 -13.31 -2.73
N LYS A 105 18.61 -14.05 -2.10
CA LYS A 105 18.37 -15.47 -2.44
C LYS A 105 17.82 -15.66 -3.84
N ASP A 106 17.05 -14.69 -4.32
CA ASP A 106 16.45 -14.74 -5.64
C ASP A 106 17.34 -14.08 -6.70
N ASN A 107 17.01 -14.35 -7.96
CA ASN A 107 17.67 -13.66 -9.07
C ASN A 107 17.53 -12.13 -8.89
N ILE A 108 18.58 -11.38 -9.21
CA ILE A 108 18.62 -9.93 -9.06
C ILE A 108 17.48 -9.23 -9.82
N LYS A 109 16.99 -9.83 -10.92
CA LYS A 109 15.86 -9.33 -11.72
C LYS A 109 14.50 -9.61 -11.07
N THR A 110 14.42 -10.37 -9.96
CA THR A 110 13.14 -10.73 -9.33
C THR A 110 12.47 -9.52 -8.68
N SER A 111 11.19 -9.31 -8.98
CA SER A 111 10.29 -8.38 -8.31
C SER A 111 9.22 -9.13 -7.54
N TYR A 112 8.72 -8.51 -6.48
CA TYR A 112 7.67 -9.07 -5.62
C TYR A 112 6.44 -8.18 -5.72
N ILE A 113 5.39 -8.69 -6.34
CA ILE A 113 4.13 -8.00 -6.63
C ILE A 113 3.00 -8.94 -6.28
N LYS A 114 2.22 -8.61 -5.26
CA LYS A 114 1.02 -9.38 -4.94
C LYS A 114 -0.10 -9.01 -5.89
N SER A 115 -0.42 -9.95 -6.78
CA SER A 115 -1.54 -9.81 -7.72
C SER A 115 -2.87 -10.16 -7.05
N LEU A 116 -3.92 -9.44 -7.43
CA LEU A 116 -5.27 -9.64 -6.95
C LEU A 116 -6.20 -9.88 -8.15
N PRO A 117 -7.24 -10.74 -8.01
CA PRO A 117 -8.22 -10.92 -9.08
C PRO A 117 -9.05 -9.63 -9.26
N ILE A 118 -9.33 -9.28 -10.51
CA ILE A 118 -10.27 -8.22 -10.84
C ILE A 118 -11.69 -8.81 -10.77
N LYS A 119 -12.28 -8.79 -9.55
CA LYS A 119 -13.55 -9.46 -9.26
C LYS A 119 -14.77 -8.59 -9.49
N SER A 120 -14.66 -7.25 -9.37
CA SER A 120 -15.81 -6.36 -9.41
C SER A 120 -16.06 -5.79 -10.79
N TYR A 121 -17.34 -5.65 -11.15
CA TYR A 121 -17.81 -4.95 -12.35
C TYR A 121 -17.26 -3.51 -12.41
N ASP A 122 -17.28 -2.80 -11.29
CA ASP A 122 -16.80 -1.41 -11.21
C ASP A 122 -15.36 -1.22 -11.67
N TRP A 123 -14.47 -2.17 -11.36
CA TRP A 123 -13.08 -2.11 -11.80
C TRP A 123 -12.93 -2.32 -13.30
N LYS A 124 -13.69 -3.27 -13.87
CA LYS A 124 -13.72 -3.48 -15.31
C LYS A 124 -14.22 -2.25 -16.04
N GLU A 125 -15.25 -1.59 -15.55
CA GLU A 125 -15.80 -0.36 -16.12
C GLU A 125 -14.84 0.83 -15.98
N ARG A 126 -14.13 0.96 -14.85
CA ARG A 126 -13.09 1.99 -14.67
C ARG A 126 -11.96 1.83 -15.68
N ILE A 127 -11.50 0.59 -15.91
CA ILE A 127 -10.48 0.30 -16.91
C ILE A 127 -10.98 0.64 -18.30
N LYS A 128 -12.20 0.24 -18.68
CA LYS A 128 -12.80 0.52 -19.99
C LYS A 128 -12.99 2.01 -20.27
N LYS A 129 -13.20 2.83 -19.25
CA LYS A 129 -13.34 4.29 -19.38
C LYS A 129 -12.02 5.00 -19.69
N GLN A 130 -10.87 4.33 -19.56
CA GLN A 130 -9.59 4.93 -19.91
C GLN A 130 -9.41 4.97 -21.42
N LYS A 131 -9.04 6.14 -21.98
CA LYS A 131 -8.57 6.24 -23.36
C LYS A 131 -7.40 5.27 -23.53
N ASN A 132 -7.37 4.54 -24.65
CA ASN A 132 -6.29 3.62 -25.00
C ASN A 132 -6.12 2.44 -24.03
N TYR A 133 -7.15 2.07 -23.25
CA TYR A 133 -7.09 0.90 -22.39
C TYR A 133 -6.78 -0.40 -23.17
N LYS A 134 -7.11 -0.43 -24.47
CA LYS A 134 -6.86 -1.56 -25.38
C LYS A 134 -5.38 -1.80 -25.63
N ASP A 135 -4.53 -0.79 -25.45
CA ASP A 135 -3.08 -0.88 -25.65
C ASP A 135 -2.39 -1.65 -24.53
N ILE A 136 -3.09 -1.84 -23.40
CA ILE A 136 -2.59 -2.64 -22.29
C ILE A 136 -3.13 -4.05 -22.45
N LYS A 137 -2.28 -4.94 -22.96
CA LYS A 137 -2.65 -6.34 -23.26
C LYS A 137 -3.13 -7.14 -22.06
N HIS A 138 -2.59 -6.86 -20.85
CA HIS A 138 -2.88 -7.63 -19.66
C HIS A 138 -3.09 -6.73 -18.45
N TRP A 139 -4.34 -6.36 -18.18
CA TRP A 139 -4.71 -5.67 -16.97
C TRP A 139 -4.56 -6.57 -15.75
N ARG A 140 -3.88 -6.05 -14.74
CA ARG A 140 -3.55 -6.77 -13.51
C ARG A 140 -3.83 -5.86 -12.32
N LYS A 141 -4.69 -6.29 -11.39
CA LYS A 141 -4.80 -5.62 -10.10
C LYS A 141 -3.70 -6.13 -9.18
N HIS A 142 -3.06 -5.25 -8.43
CA HIS A 142 -2.01 -5.60 -7.48
C HIS A 142 -2.12 -4.76 -6.21
N LEU A 143 -1.50 -5.20 -5.12
CA LEU A 143 -1.37 -4.36 -3.94
C LEU A 143 -0.46 -3.16 -4.25
N ALA A 144 -0.81 -1.98 -3.69
CA ALA A 144 -0.03 -0.75 -3.87
C ALA A 144 1.35 -0.78 -3.15
N ARG A 145 1.67 -1.87 -2.45
CA ARG A 145 2.97 -2.08 -1.79
C ARG A 145 3.70 -3.23 -2.50
N PHE A 146 4.78 -2.90 -3.14
CA PHE A 146 5.55 -3.82 -3.98
C PHE A 146 7.05 -3.57 -3.83
N CYS A 147 7.84 -4.55 -4.22
CA CYS A 147 9.29 -4.42 -4.35
C CYS A 147 9.71 -4.77 -5.78
N LEU A 148 10.12 -3.76 -6.56
CA LEU A 148 10.57 -3.96 -7.93
C LEU A 148 12.08 -4.16 -7.99
N SER A 149 12.55 -4.96 -8.95
CA SER A 149 13.94 -4.99 -9.36
C SER A 149 14.26 -3.80 -10.27
N ARG A 150 15.53 -3.42 -10.35
CA ARG A 150 16.04 -2.43 -11.31
C ARG A 150 15.62 -2.76 -12.74
N TYR A 151 15.67 -4.03 -13.12
CA TYR A 151 15.24 -4.52 -14.43
C TYR A 151 13.77 -4.12 -14.75
N HIS A 152 12.84 -4.35 -13.82
CA HIS A 152 11.44 -3.99 -14.07
C HIS A 152 11.18 -2.50 -13.96
N VAL A 153 11.91 -1.76 -13.12
CA VAL A 153 11.82 -0.30 -13.08
C VAL A 153 12.28 0.30 -14.42
N GLN A 154 13.37 -0.21 -15.02
CA GLN A 154 13.82 0.23 -16.35
C GLN A 154 12.75 0.03 -17.42
N ILE A 155 12.14 -1.16 -17.47
CA ILE A 155 11.06 -1.47 -18.42
C ILE A 155 9.89 -0.51 -18.21
N LEU A 156 9.50 -0.26 -16.95
CA LEU A 156 8.39 0.64 -16.62
C LEU A 156 8.67 2.08 -17.08
N LEU A 157 9.86 2.59 -16.78
CA LEU A 157 10.25 3.96 -17.14
C LEU A 157 10.44 4.18 -18.64
N GLN A 158 10.67 3.14 -19.43
CA GLN A 158 10.69 3.21 -20.90
C GLN A 158 9.29 3.44 -21.48
N LYS A 159 8.22 3.09 -20.75
CA LYS A 159 6.82 3.22 -21.17
C LYS A 159 6.19 4.54 -20.70
N LYS A 160 6.87 5.65 -20.99
CA LYS A 160 6.47 6.98 -20.48
C LYS A 160 5.08 7.43 -20.96
N GLU A 161 4.73 7.12 -22.19
CA GLU A 161 3.43 7.53 -22.76
C GLU A 161 2.28 6.72 -22.15
N GLU A 162 2.47 5.42 -22.02
CA GLU A 162 1.47 4.55 -21.40
C GLU A 162 1.29 4.87 -19.90
N LEU A 163 2.36 5.25 -19.21
CA LEU A 163 2.30 5.69 -17.80
C LEU A 163 1.40 6.90 -17.59
N LYS A 164 1.32 7.81 -18.58
CA LYS A 164 0.45 9.00 -18.50
C LYS A 164 -1.02 8.64 -18.32
N LEU A 165 -1.46 7.47 -18.81
CA LEU A 165 -2.84 6.97 -18.64
C LEU A 165 -3.20 6.84 -17.15
N PHE A 166 -2.22 6.51 -16.31
CA PHE A 166 -2.40 6.25 -14.88
C PHE A 166 -2.28 7.50 -13.99
N TYR A 167 -1.78 8.63 -14.52
CA TYR A 167 -1.50 9.80 -13.67
C TYR A 167 -2.76 10.49 -13.14
N LYS A 168 -3.87 10.42 -13.88
CA LYS A 168 -5.17 10.99 -13.51
C LYS A 168 -6.22 9.94 -13.20
N MET A 169 -5.88 8.66 -13.31
CA MET A 169 -6.78 7.56 -13.00
C MET A 169 -6.85 7.37 -11.49
N HIS A 170 -8.06 7.38 -10.94
CA HIS A 170 -8.29 7.15 -9.51
C HIS A 170 -7.96 5.69 -9.13
N VAL A 171 -7.17 5.52 -8.06
CA VAL A 171 -6.65 4.22 -7.56
C VAL A 171 -5.79 3.47 -8.61
N ALA A 172 -5.12 4.22 -9.47
CA ALA A 172 -4.24 3.69 -10.49
C ALA A 172 -2.99 2.99 -9.93
N ASP A 173 -2.63 3.31 -8.70
CA ASP A 173 -1.54 2.67 -7.96
C ASP A 173 -1.73 1.16 -7.72
N GLU A 174 -2.94 0.65 -7.95
CA GLU A 174 -3.23 -0.79 -7.95
C GLU A 174 -3.21 -1.43 -9.35
N PHE A 175 -2.94 -0.67 -10.42
CA PHE A 175 -3.05 -1.15 -11.81
C PHE A 175 -1.85 -0.83 -12.70
N PHE A 176 -1.09 0.23 -12.46
CA PHE A 176 -0.06 0.71 -13.38
C PHE A 176 1.06 -0.30 -13.67
N LEU A 177 1.30 -1.28 -12.76
CA LEU A 177 2.24 -2.36 -13.03
C LEU A 177 1.70 -3.37 -14.07
N SER A 178 0.48 -3.20 -14.59
CA SER A 178 0.00 -3.91 -15.78
C SER A 178 0.85 -3.62 -17.02
N LEU A 179 1.61 -2.53 -17.01
CA LEU A 179 2.58 -2.21 -18.07
C LEU A 179 3.79 -3.14 -18.07
N LEU A 180 4.05 -3.85 -16.99
CA LEU A 180 5.12 -4.84 -16.96
C LEU A 180 4.70 -6.12 -17.68
N PRO A 181 5.57 -6.72 -18.50
CA PRO A 181 5.28 -7.99 -19.14
C PRO A 181 5.12 -9.12 -18.12
N SER A 182 4.40 -10.16 -18.50
CA SER A 182 4.41 -11.41 -17.74
C SER A 182 5.84 -11.97 -17.74
N SER A 183 6.37 -12.29 -16.57
CA SER A 183 7.77 -12.69 -16.43
C SER A 183 7.95 -13.67 -15.27
N LYS A 184 8.81 -14.70 -15.47
CA LYS A 184 9.26 -15.60 -14.40
C LYS A 184 9.97 -14.87 -13.25
N PHE A 185 10.39 -13.63 -13.47
CA PHE A 185 11.00 -12.78 -12.46
C PHE A 185 9.99 -11.93 -11.68
N ILE A 186 8.69 -12.14 -11.85
CA ILE A 186 7.65 -11.55 -11.00
C ILE A 186 7.11 -12.65 -10.10
N LYS A 187 7.36 -12.53 -8.79
CA LYS A 187 6.83 -13.42 -7.76
C LYS A 187 5.55 -12.83 -7.15
N ASP A 188 4.52 -13.65 -7.03
CA ASP A 188 3.25 -13.28 -6.37
C ASP A 188 3.41 -13.31 -4.85
N PHE A 189 4.02 -12.26 -4.31
CA PHE A 189 4.30 -12.12 -2.89
C PHE A 189 4.20 -10.66 -2.46
N SER A 190 3.60 -10.39 -1.29
CA SER A 190 3.61 -9.07 -0.67
C SER A 190 4.70 -8.96 0.38
N VAL A 191 5.64 -8.03 0.19
CA VAL A 191 6.67 -7.71 1.19
C VAL A 191 6.11 -6.93 2.39
N THR A 192 4.89 -6.38 2.25
CA THR A 192 4.18 -5.64 3.30
C THR A 192 2.88 -6.37 3.64
N TYR A 193 2.61 -6.59 4.91
CA TYR A 193 1.36 -7.14 5.39
C TYR A 193 0.29 -6.07 5.54
N ASP A 194 -0.81 -6.27 4.82
CA ASP A 194 -2.06 -5.50 4.87
C ASP A 194 -3.20 -6.43 5.28
N ASN A 195 -3.85 -6.21 6.41
CA ASN A 195 -4.95 -7.07 6.84
C ASN A 195 -6.27 -6.69 6.17
N TRP A 196 -6.51 -7.27 5.00
CA TRP A 196 -7.77 -7.12 4.26
C TRP A 196 -8.83 -8.13 4.69
N ASP A 197 -8.44 -9.29 5.24
CA ASP A 197 -9.38 -10.32 5.74
C ASP A 197 -10.24 -9.77 6.88
N TYR A 198 -9.65 -8.93 7.74
CA TYR A 198 -10.41 -8.20 8.77
C TYR A 198 -11.53 -7.37 8.15
N ILE A 199 -11.25 -6.65 7.08
CA ILE A 199 -12.21 -5.79 6.38
C ILE A 199 -13.30 -6.62 5.73
N GLU A 200 -12.98 -7.72 5.06
CA GLU A 200 -13.96 -8.64 4.49
C GLU A 200 -14.91 -9.20 5.56
N ASN A 201 -14.39 -9.56 6.72
CA ASN A 201 -15.19 -10.04 7.84
C ASN A 201 -16.11 -8.95 8.42
N GLU A 202 -15.63 -7.72 8.56
CA GLU A 202 -16.47 -6.59 9.00
C GLU A 202 -17.56 -6.27 7.97
N ILE A 203 -17.26 -6.29 6.68
CA ILE A 203 -18.24 -6.12 5.61
C ILE A 203 -19.33 -7.21 5.67
N LYS A 204 -18.96 -8.48 5.89
CA LYS A 204 -19.91 -9.58 6.06
C LYS A 204 -20.84 -9.35 7.25
N LYS A 205 -20.32 -8.87 8.38
CA LYS A 205 -21.12 -8.51 9.57
C LYS A 205 -22.10 -7.38 9.28
N ILE A 206 -21.64 -6.33 8.58
CA ILE A 206 -22.48 -5.18 8.20
C ILE A 206 -23.59 -5.62 7.24
N ASN A 207 -23.28 -6.44 6.23
CA ASN A 207 -24.26 -6.96 5.29
C ASN A 207 -25.37 -7.74 6.01
N LYS A 208 -25.02 -8.63 6.96
CA LYS A 208 -26.01 -9.33 7.79
C LYS A 208 -26.92 -8.39 8.62
N LYS A 209 -26.36 -7.28 9.11
CA LYS A 209 -27.17 -6.26 9.82
C LYS A 209 -28.13 -5.53 8.88
N ILE A 210 -27.66 -5.16 7.69
CA ILE A 210 -28.49 -4.52 6.66
C ILE A 210 -29.62 -5.46 6.24
N GLU A 211 -29.33 -6.73 5.99
CA GLU A 211 -30.33 -7.75 5.62
C GLU A 211 -31.43 -7.88 6.68
N LYS A 212 -31.06 -7.99 7.96
CA LYS A 212 -32.03 -8.01 9.07
C LYS A 212 -32.90 -6.75 9.13
N LEU A 213 -32.35 -5.59 8.78
CA LEU A 213 -33.12 -4.34 8.74
C LEU A 213 -34.07 -4.30 7.55
N TYR A 214 -33.73 -4.86 6.39
CA TYR A 214 -34.66 -4.98 5.28
C TYR A 214 -35.85 -5.88 5.61
N ILE A 215 -35.62 -7.05 6.22
CA ILE A 215 -36.70 -7.94 6.69
C ILE A 215 -37.61 -7.22 7.68
N LYS A 216 -37.01 -6.42 8.60
CA LYS A 216 -37.79 -5.62 9.54
C LYS A 216 -38.60 -4.54 8.84
N LEU A 217 -38.06 -3.89 7.82
CA LEU A 217 -38.70 -2.85 7.04
C LEU A 217 -39.96 -3.37 6.29
N GLU A 218 -39.87 -4.58 5.72
CA GLU A 218 -40.97 -5.24 5.02
C GLU A 218 -42.15 -5.54 5.97
N ASN A 219 -41.87 -5.89 7.22
CA ASN A 219 -42.87 -6.23 8.23
C ASN A 219 -43.39 -5.00 9.01
N GLU A 220 -42.82 -3.82 8.82
CA GLU A 220 -43.22 -2.62 9.56
C GLU A 220 -44.38 -1.90 8.88
N LYS A 221 -45.47 -1.60 9.65
CA LYS A 221 -46.65 -0.94 9.14
C LYS A 221 -46.67 0.59 9.38
N VAL A 222 -45.92 1.07 10.38
CA VAL A 222 -45.90 2.48 10.79
C VAL A 222 -44.85 3.26 10.01
N ASN A 223 -45.26 4.31 9.28
CA ASN A 223 -44.36 5.12 8.43
C ASN A 223 -43.21 5.75 9.20
N ASN A 224 -43.43 6.22 10.42
CA ASN A 224 -42.37 6.83 11.23
C ASN A 224 -41.24 5.82 11.60
N ASN A 225 -41.63 4.56 11.82
CA ASN A 225 -40.66 3.48 12.08
C ASN A 225 -39.93 3.06 10.81
N LYS A 226 -40.59 3.05 9.64
CA LYS A 226 -39.96 2.80 8.35
C LYS A 226 -38.86 3.81 8.08
N ASN A 227 -39.06 5.09 8.33
CA ASN A 227 -38.07 6.13 8.16
C ASN A 227 -36.82 5.91 9.06
N LYS A 228 -37.06 5.55 10.34
CA LYS A 228 -35.96 5.21 11.28
C LYS A 228 -35.13 4.00 10.82
N ILE A 229 -35.80 2.99 10.27
CA ILE A 229 -35.12 1.79 9.75
C ILE A 229 -34.30 2.13 8.50
N ASN A 230 -34.85 2.91 7.56
CA ASN A 230 -34.16 3.36 6.36
C ASN A 230 -32.91 4.20 6.69
N ASN A 231 -32.98 5.10 7.65
CA ASN A 231 -31.85 5.88 8.11
C ASN A 231 -30.72 4.96 8.63
N LYS A 232 -31.04 3.95 9.45
CA LYS A 232 -30.05 2.97 9.92
C LYS A 232 -29.43 2.16 8.77
N ILE A 233 -30.19 1.78 7.76
CA ILE A 233 -29.68 1.10 6.57
C ILE A 233 -28.66 2.00 5.84
N ASN A 234 -28.97 3.28 5.67
CA ASN A 234 -28.08 4.24 5.02
C ASN A 234 -26.79 4.47 5.83
N ASP A 235 -26.88 4.54 7.15
CA ASP A 235 -25.72 4.63 8.04
C ASP A 235 -24.79 3.42 7.87
N TYR A 236 -25.34 2.19 7.85
CA TYR A 236 -24.54 0.99 7.61
C TYR A 236 -23.96 0.93 6.20
N LYS A 237 -24.65 1.39 5.16
CA LYS A 237 -24.12 1.50 3.80
C LYS A 237 -22.96 2.50 3.73
N SER A 238 -23.10 3.65 4.39
CA SER A 238 -22.04 4.66 4.49
C SER A 238 -20.82 4.12 5.24
N LEU A 239 -21.02 3.45 6.38
CA LEU A 239 -19.96 2.79 7.13
C LEU A 239 -19.23 1.75 6.27
N LYS A 240 -19.96 0.88 5.57
CA LYS A 240 -19.42 -0.12 4.66
C LYS A 240 -18.53 0.52 3.59
N ALA A 241 -18.97 1.62 2.97
CA ALA A 241 -18.18 2.35 1.98
C ALA A 241 -16.87 2.88 2.57
N LYS A 242 -16.91 3.45 3.78
CA LYS A 242 -15.73 3.99 4.47
C LYS A 242 -14.69 2.91 4.80
N ILE A 243 -15.12 1.75 5.33
CA ILE A 243 -14.18 0.70 5.72
C ILE A 243 -13.64 -0.09 4.52
N SER A 244 -14.40 -0.25 3.43
CA SER A 244 -14.00 -1.02 2.26
C SER A 244 -12.82 -0.40 1.47
N ALA A 245 -12.52 0.88 1.71
CA ALA A 245 -11.49 1.62 1.00
C ALA A 245 -10.07 1.44 1.57
N ASN A 246 -9.93 0.83 2.75
CA ASN A 246 -8.65 0.74 3.47
C ASN A 246 -8.49 -0.60 4.19
N PRO A 247 -7.25 -1.14 4.31
CA PRO A 247 -6.98 -2.29 5.17
C PRO A 247 -7.17 -1.92 6.64
N LYS A 248 -7.17 -2.92 7.54
CA LYS A 248 -7.26 -2.70 8.98
C LYS A 248 -6.27 -1.65 9.45
N SER A 249 -6.77 -0.64 10.18
CA SER A 249 -5.95 0.33 10.89
C SER A 249 -5.71 -0.16 12.33
N TYR A 250 -4.43 -0.25 12.71
CA TYR A 250 -4.01 -0.76 14.02
C TYR A 250 -3.95 0.37 15.05
N ILE A 251 -5.13 0.82 15.54
CA ILE A 251 -5.20 1.74 16.69
C ILE A 251 -4.71 1.03 17.95
N LYS A 252 -5.09 -0.24 18.13
CA LYS A 252 -4.55 -1.17 19.13
C LYS A 252 -4.09 -2.44 18.44
N VAL A 253 -3.05 -3.06 18.97
CA VAL A 253 -2.49 -4.31 18.46
C VAL A 253 -2.78 -5.41 19.48
N TYR A 254 -3.21 -6.57 19.00
CA TYR A 254 -3.54 -7.75 19.81
C TYR A 254 -2.63 -8.92 19.44
N LYS A 255 -2.54 -9.93 20.31
CA LYS A 255 -1.74 -11.15 20.07
C LYS A 255 -2.06 -11.81 18.73
N LYS A 256 -3.34 -11.82 18.33
CA LYS A 256 -3.78 -12.34 17.03
C LYS A 256 -3.12 -11.61 15.87
N ASP A 257 -2.99 -10.29 15.96
CA ASP A 257 -2.41 -9.49 14.87
C ASP A 257 -0.93 -9.87 14.62
N PHE A 258 -0.19 -10.20 15.67
CA PHE A 258 1.17 -10.74 15.55
C PHE A 258 1.20 -12.11 14.87
N ASN A 259 0.26 -12.98 15.22
CA ASN A 259 0.15 -14.28 14.56
C ASN A 259 -0.14 -14.11 13.07
N ASP A 260 -1.05 -13.22 12.72
CA ASP A 260 -1.44 -12.96 11.33
C ASP A 260 -0.24 -12.42 10.52
N VAL A 261 0.51 -11.43 11.05
CA VAL A 261 1.69 -10.90 10.35
C VAL A 261 2.84 -11.90 10.28
N ASN A 262 3.07 -12.72 11.32
CA ASN A 262 4.06 -13.79 11.28
C ASN A 262 3.75 -14.82 10.18
N ASN A 263 2.49 -15.25 10.09
CA ASN A 263 2.03 -16.22 9.09
C ASN A 263 2.16 -15.67 7.66
N SER A 264 2.05 -14.35 7.47
CA SER A 264 2.21 -13.71 6.17
C SER A 264 3.65 -13.75 5.65
N LYS A 265 4.66 -13.95 6.53
CA LYS A 265 6.09 -13.86 6.23
C LYS A 265 6.55 -12.51 5.65
N ALA A 266 5.73 -11.47 5.79
CA ALA A 266 6.04 -10.11 5.33
C ALA A 266 7.15 -9.46 6.19
N PHE A 267 7.85 -8.50 5.60
CA PHE A 267 8.94 -7.77 6.22
C PHE A 267 8.50 -6.44 6.81
N PHE A 268 7.40 -5.91 6.32
CA PHE A 268 6.80 -4.65 6.77
C PHE A 268 5.35 -4.89 7.14
N TRP A 269 4.83 -4.04 8.03
CA TRP A 269 3.48 -4.14 8.54
C TRP A 269 2.77 -2.80 8.50
N ARG A 270 1.49 -2.79 8.11
CA ARG A 270 0.63 -1.59 8.08
C ARG A 270 -0.84 -1.97 8.36
N LYS A 271 -1.73 -1.06 8.76
CA LYS A 271 -1.66 0.39 8.69
C LYS A 271 -1.61 0.95 10.11
N PHE A 272 -0.53 1.62 10.48
CA PHE A 272 -0.36 2.25 11.79
C PHE A 272 -0.53 3.77 11.69
N PRO A 273 -1.73 4.34 11.99
CA PRO A 273 -1.91 5.78 12.04
C PRO A 273 -1.16 6.41 13.23
N LYS A 274 -1.02 7.74 13.21
CA LYS A 274 -0.28 8.50 14.26
C LYS A 274 -0.80 8.25 15.68
N ASN A 275 -2.10 7.98 15.82
CA ASN A 275 -2.76 7.70 17.10
C ASN A 275 -2.78 6.22 17.49
N SER A 276 -1.99 5.37 16.86
CA SER A 276 -1.85 3.97 17.24
C SER A 276 -1.26 3.83 18.64
N ASN A 277 -1.86 3.01 19.49
CA ASN A 277 -1.27 2.63 20.77
C ASN A 277 -0.52 1.29 20.60
N ILE A 278 0.76 1.40 20.23
CA ILE A 278 1.64 0.23 20.04
C ILE A 278 2.60 0.00 21.21
N ASN A 279 2.50 0.79 22.30
CA ASN A 279 3.42 0.73 23.43
C ASN A 279 3.50 -0.67 24.06
N ASN A 280 2.37 -1.37 24.18
CA ASN A 280 2.34 -2.74 24.72
C ASN A 280 3.13 -3.77 23.91
N PHE A 281 3.50 -3.43 22.67
CA PHE A 281 4.21 -4.31 21.74
C PHE A 281 5.50 -3.70 21.19
N LYS A 282 5.85 -2.48 21.65
CA LYS A 282 7.04 -1.77 21.21
C LYS A 282 8.28 -2.65 21.28
N ASN A 283 8.56 -3.25 22.44
CA ASN A 283 9.74 -4.08 22.63
C ASN A 283 9.73 -5.30 21.71
N LYS A 284 8.60 -6.00 21.59
CA LYS A 284 8.47 -7.15 20.67
C LYS A 284 8.76 -6.82 19.21
N ILE A 285 8.41 -5.62 18.77
CA ILE A 285 8.73 -5.16 17.41
C ILE A 285 10.21 -4.79 17.33
N LEU A 286 10.73 -4.06 18.34
CA LEU A 286 12.13 -3.64 18.39
C LEU A 286 13.11 -4.82 18.51
N GLU A 287 12.73 -5.93 19.12
CA GLU A 287 13.53 -7.16 19.17
C GLU A 287 13.61 -7.88 17.80
N LYS A 288 12.65 -7.63 16.91
CA LYS A 288 12.60 -8.26 15.58
C LYS A 288 13.35 -7.48 14.51
N ILE A 289 13.54 -6.20 14.70
CA ILE A 289 14.20 -5.27 13.75
C ILE A 289 15.57 -4.87 14.29
#